data_e0d05721c3b8dd06ed2037ec1384e6a4
#
_entry.id   e0d05721c3b8dd06ed2037ec1384e6a4
#
_cell.length_a   1.000
_cell.length_b   1.000
_cell.length_c   1.000
_cell.angle_alpha   90.00
_cell.angle_beta   90.00
_cell.angle_gamma   90.00
#
_symmetry.space_group_name_H-M   'P 1'
#
loop_
_entity.id
_entity.type
_entity.pdbx_description
1 polymer ?
#
loop_
_entity_poly.entity_id
_entity_poly.type
_entity_poly.pdbx_seq_one_letter_code
_entity_poly.pdbx_strand_id
1 'polypeptide(L)'
;PRIYPYVKPDYIIVTNLFPDSIMRNAHPGYIADILTRSFPRTSKLILNADDLISGSVAPENPRVYFGIDRLPTDVTECENLLNDMRICPRCAGKLRYEYRRYHHIGRAVCESCGFHSPSSDYLATQVDVQSRTMCIREAGKDYPYTLITDSVHNIYNMVTVIAALRQLGYDHPTIARDLAQVKIPASRLSEETIGGVKVMT
;
A
#
# COMPACT_ATOMS: atom_id res chain seq x y z
N PRO A 1 -2.19 11.68 -15.03
CA PRO A 1 -3.43 12.47 -15.14
C PRO A 1 -3.79 12.86 -16.58
N ARG A 2 -2.82 13.17 -17.45
CA ARG A 2 -3.10 13.61 -18.83
C ARG A 2 -3.77 12.57 -19.72
N ILE A 3 -3.74 11.30 -19.37
CA ILE A 3 -4.31 10.19 -20.16
C ILE A 3 -5.81 9.99 -19.90
N TYR A 4 -6.31 10.33 -18.72
CA TYR A 4 -7.69 10.03 -18.31
C TYR A 4 -8.80 10.69 -19.14
N PRO A 5 -8.60 11.84 -19.81
CA PRO A 5 -9.57 12.32 -20.78
C PRO A 5 -9.78 11.36 -21.97
N TYR A 6 -8.79 10.55 -22.30
CA TYR A 6 -8.79 9.65 -23.45
C TYR A 6 -9.03 8.18 -23.06
N VAL A 7 -8.59 7.80 -21.85
CA VAL A 7 -8.71 6.43 -21.35
C VAL A 7 -9.44 6.48 -20.01
N LYS A 8 -10.60 5.84 -19.93
CA LYS A 8 -11.40 5.70 -18.70
C LYS A 8 -11.27 4.28 -18.19
N PRO A 9 -10.29 3.99 -17.33
CA PRO A 9 -10.12 2.64 -16.78
C PRO A 9 -11.26 2.30 -15.82
N ASP A 10 -11.67 1.03 -15.79
CA ASP A 10 -12.64 0.55 -14.81
C ASP A 10 -12.06 0.53 -13.40
N TYR A 11 -10.76 0.22 -13.28
CA TYR A 11 -10.04 0.17 -12.01
C TYR A 11 -8.79 1.05 -12.03
N ILE A 12 -8.55 1.72 -10.90
CA ILE A 12 -7.32 2.49 -10.66
C ILE A 12 -6.72 2.03 -9.34
N ILE A 13 -5.45 1.65 -9.36
CA ILE A 13 -4.71 1.21 -8.18
C ILE A 13 -3.78 2.33 -7.74
N VAL A 14 -3.80 2.68 -6.45
CA VAL A 14 -2.82 3.58 -5.84
C VAL A 14 -2.20 2.88 -4.64
N THR A 15 -0.94 2.50 -4.77
CA THR A 15 -0.23 1.73 -3.76
C THR A 15 0.27 2.60 -2.61
N ASN A 16 0.89 3.74 -2.95
CA ASN A 16 1.38 4.74 -1.99
C ASN A 16 1.68 6.05 -2.71
N LEU A 17 1.79 7.12 -1.92
CA LEU A 17 2.19 8.45 -2.38
C LEU A 17 3.29 8.99 -1.46
N PHE A 18 4.51 9.03 -1.96
CA PHE A 18 5.68 9.58 -1.27
C PHE A 18 6.19 10.86 -1.93
N PRO A 19 6.90 11.73 -1.17
CA PRO A 19 7.75 12.74 -1.76
C PRO A 19 8.88 12.04 -2.53
N ASP A 20 8.88 12.15 -3.85
CA ASP A 20 9.80 11.38 -4.71
C ASP A 20 11.20 11.99 -4.79
N SER A 21 11.37 13.27 -4.74
CA SER A 21 12.68 13.93 -4.59
C SER A 21 12.55 15.40 -4.21
N ILE A 22 13.56 15.88 -3.51
CA ILE A 22 13.59 17.22 -2.90
C ILE A 22 13.44 18.36 -3.92
N MET A 23 13.68 18.14 -5.21
CA MET A 23 13.69 19.21 -6.23
C MET A 23 12.75 18.99 -7.42
N ARG A 24 12.12 17.82 -7.58
CA ARG A 24 11.32 17.51 -8.77
C ARG A 24 9.84 17.36 -8.54
N ASN A 25 9.43 17.02 -7.33
CA ASN A 25 8.05 16.65 -7.06
C ASN A 25 7.42 17.56 -6.02
N ALA A 26 6.18 17.87 -6.31
CA ALA A 26 5.31 18.58 -5.42
C ALA A 26 5.05 17.78 -4.13
N HIS A 27 4.66 18.48 -3.10
CA HIS A 27 4.16 17.88 -1.85
C HIS A 27 3.13 16.78 -2.16
N PRO A 28 3.17 15.61 -1.49
CA PRO A 28 2.25 14.48 -1.74
C PRO A 28 0.77 14.89 -1.76
N GLY A 29 0.37 15.85 -0.93
CA GLY A 29 -0.97 16.41 -0.93
C GLY A 29 -1.36 17.09 -2.25
N TYR A 30 -0.43 17.76 -2.92
CA TYR A 30 -0.67 18.35 -4.25
C TYR A 30 -0.82 17.27 -5.32
N ILE A 31 -0.03 16.19 -5.23
CA ILE A 31 -0.17 15.04 -6.13
C ILE A 31 -1.53 14.37 -5.92
N ALA A 32 -1.93 14.16 -4.68
CA ALA A 32 -3.25 13.62 -4.33
C ALA A 32 -4.40 14.47 -4.88
N ASP A 33 -4.26 15.79 -4.82
CA ASP A 33 -5.21 16.76 -5.38
C ASP A 33 -5.34 16.63 -6.91
N ILE A 34 -4.20 16.54 -7.62
CA ILE A 34 -4.17 16.32 -9.07
C ILE A 34 -4.85 15.00 -9.44
N LEU A 35 -4.54 13.92 -8.71
CA LEU A 35 -5.15 12.62 -8.93
C LEU A 35 -6.66 12.68 -8.70
N THR A 36 -7.09 13.30 -7.59
CA THR A 36 -8.50 13.48 -7.23
C THR A 36 -9.30 14.18 -8.32
N ARG A 37 -8.73 15.22 -8.93
CA ARG A 37 -9.40 15.96 -10.01
C ARG A 37 -9.32 15.25 -11.36
N SER A 38 -8.38 14.32 -11.52
CA SER A 38 -8.12 13.67 -12.81
C SER A 38 -8.80 12.32 -12.97
N PHE A 39 -9.07 11.61 -11.88
CA PHE A 39 -9.66 10.28 -11.94
C PHE A 39 -11.09 10.31 -12.46
N PRO A 40 -11.45 9.45 -13.44
CA PRO A 40 -12.84 9.31 -13.85
C PRO A 40 -13.70 8.86 -12.66
N ARG A 41 -14.80 9.52 -12.40
CA ARG A 41 -15.67 9.23 -11.24
C ARG A 41 -16.27 7.81 -11.27
N THR A 42 -16.34 7.21 -12.45
CA THR A 42 -16.83 5.84 -12.65
C THR A 42 -15.79 4.77 -12.31
N SER A 43 -14.50 5.12 -12.27
CA SER A 43 -13.43 4.18 -11.96
C SER A 43 -13.50 3.74 -10.51
N LYS A 44 -13.44 2.44 -10.25
CA LYS A 44 -13.31 1.89 -8.91
C LYS A 44 -11.86 1.94 -8.46
N LEU A 45 -11.62 2.47 -7.26
CA LEU A 45 -10.28 2.63 -6.72
C LEU A 45 -9.90 1.44 -5.84
N ILE A 46 -8.66 0.99 -5.95
CA ILE A 46 -8.05 -0.01 -5.07
C ILE A 46 -6.91 0.70 -4.35
N LEU A 47 -7.10 1.02 -3.08
CA LEU A 47 -6.27 1.95 -2.32
C LEU A 47 -5.61 1.28 -1.13
N ASN A 48 -4.43 1.76 -0.75
CA ASN A 48 -3.75 1.32 0.45
C ASN A 48 -4.36 1.96 1.70
N ALA A 49 -4.94 1.16 2.57
CA ALA A 49 -5.52 1.61 3.85
C ALA A 49 -4.47 2.12 4.83
N ASP A 50 -3.23 1.63 4.70
CA ASP A 50 -2.12 1.99 5.58
C ASP A 50 -1.40 3.26 5.11
N ASP A 51 -1.79 3.84 3.96
CA ASP A 51 -1.34 5.14 3.47
C ASP A 51 -2.49 6.15 3.50
N LEU A 52 -2.50 7.03 4.49
CA LEU A 52 -3.54 8.05 4.63
C LEU A 52 -3.63 9.01 3.44
N ILE A 53 -2.53 9.21 2.71
CA ILE A 53 -2.49 10.12 1.57
C ILE A 53 -3.17 9.45 0.38
N SER A 54 -2.69 8.28 -0.04
CA SER A 54 -3.30 7.54 -1.15
C SER A 54 -4.72 7.06 -0.83
N GLY A 55 -4.97 6.67 0.42
CA GLY A 55 -6.29 6.26 0.89
C GLY A 55 -7.36 7.34 0.84
N SER A 56 -6.95 8.63 0.80
CA SER A 56 -7.85 9.78 0.77
C SER A 56 -8.15 10.32 -0.63
N VAL A 57 -7.46 9.85 -1.69
CA VAL A 57 -7.66 10.38 -3.05
C VAL A 57 -9.08 10.14 -3.57
N ALA A 58 -9.60 11.07 -4.35
CA ALA A 58 -10.87 11.02 -5.05
C ALA A 58 -12.02 10.42 -4.21
N PRO A 59 -12.43 11.08 -3.09
CA PRO A 59 -13.35 10.54 -2.09
C PRO A 59 -14.73 10.15 -2.63
N GLU A 60 -15.12 10.67 -3.77
CA GLU A 60 -16.40 10.39 -4.41
C GLU A 60 -16.41 9.10 -5.26
N ASN A 61 -15.25 8.51 -5.53
CA ASN A 61 -15.17 7.30 -6.33
C ASN A 61 -15.52 6.05 -5.50
N PRO A 62 -16.17 5.03 -6.10
CA PRO A 62 -16.29 3.72 -5.49
C PRO A 62 -14.89 3.17 -5.20
N ARG A 63 -14.72 2.50 -4.07
CA ARG A 63 -13.39 2.06 -3.64
C ARG A 63 -13.40 0.79 -2.81
N VAL A 64 -12.27 0.14 -2.79
CA VAL A 64 -11.89 -0.91 -1.83
C VAL A 64 -10.49 -0.62 -1.30
N TYR A 65 -10.22 -1.14 -0.11
CA TYR A 65 -8.96 -0.93 0.58
C TYR A 65 -8.22 -2.25 0.79
N PHE A 66 -6.91 -2.20 0.59
CA PHE A 66 -6.01 -3.26 0.99
C PHE A 66 -5.04 -2.78 2.07
N GLY A 67 -4.50 -3.69 2.83
CA GLY A 67 -3.52 -3.35 3.88
C GLY A 67 -2.87 -4.60 4.47
N ILE A 68 -1.96 -4.38 5.40
CA ILE A 68 -1.28 -5.44 6.13
C ILE A 68 -1.52 -5.20 7.62
N ASP A 69 -1.93 -6.22 8.34
CA ASP A 69 -2.08 -6.18 9.80
C ASP A 69 -0.73 -5.92 10.47
N ARG A 70 -0.76 -5.58 11.75
CA ARG A 70 0.44 -5.24 12.51
C ARG A 70 1.50 -6.34 12.39
N LEU A 71 2.72 -5.93 12.04
CA LEU A 71 3.89 -6.81 11.99
C LEU A 71 4.73 -6.66 13.26
N PRO A 72 5.51 -7.69 13.64
CA PRO A 72 6.42 -7.60 14.80
C PRO A 72 7.47 -6.48 14.68
N THR A 73 7.80 -6.08 13.45
CA THR A 73 8.78 -5.03 13.14
C THR A 73 8.17 -3.62 13.16
N ASP A 74 6.85 -3.49 13.30
CA ASP A 74 6.19 -2.18 13.30
C ASP A 74 6.45 -1.44 14.61
N VAL A 75 6.66 -0.13 14.50
CA VAL A 75 6.91 0.79 15.61
C VAL A 75 5.75 1.77 15.78
N THR A 76 5.70 2.51 16.89
CA THR A 76 4.69 3.56 17.09
C THR A 76 5.23 4.94 16.76
N GLU A 77 6.53 5.15 16.94
CA GLU A 77 7.20 6.42 16.69
C GLU A 77 7.87 6.45 15.33
N CYS A 78 8.09 7.66 14.81
CA CYS A 78 8.79 7.84 13.55
C CYS A 78 10.30 7.79 13.77
N GLU A 79 10.95 6.78 13.23
CA GLU A 79 12.41 6.63 13.25
C GLU A 79 13.10 7.33 12.07
N ASN A 80 12.33 7.78 11.08
CA ASN A 80 12.86 8.46 9.90
C ASN A 80 13.16 9.94 10.18
N LEU A 81 14.16 10.47 9.50
CA LEU A 81 14.56 11.88 9.56
C LEU A 81 13.39 12.83 9.20
N LEU A 82 12.54 12.41 8.27
CA LEU A 82 11.35 13.14 7.84
C LEU A 82 10.10 12.42 8.36
N ASN A 83 9.29 13.15 9.13
CA ASN A 83 7.99 12.68 9.58
C ASN A 83 6.91 13.30 8.71
N ASP A 84 6.59 12.64 7.60
CA ASP A 84 5.78 13.17 6.50
C ASP A 84 4.31 13.44 6.86
N MET A 85 3.77 12.73 7.86
CA MET A 85 2.35 12.80 8.18
C MET A 85 2.14 12.90 9.70
N ARG A 86 2.15 14.12 10.21
CA ARG A 86 1.91 14.43 11.64
C ARG A 86 0.52 15.02 11.90
N ILE A 87 -0.09 15.55 10.86
CA ILE A 87 -1.28 16.39 10.95
C ILE A 87 -2.44 15.68 10.25
N CYS A 88 -3.59 15.68 10.92
CA CYS A 88 -4.82 15.12 10.38
C CYS A 88 -5.26 15.88 9.11
N PRO A 89 -5.53 15.20 8.00
CA PRO A 89 -5.98 15.84 6.78
C PRO A 89 -7.39 16.44 6.90
N ARG A 90 -8.14 16.04 7.95
CA ARG A 90 -9.51 16.48 8.15
C ARG A 90 -9.64 17.73 9.03
N CYS A 91 -8.86 17.82 10.12
CA CYS A 91 -9.03 18.89 11.10
C CYS A 91 -7.73 19.58 11.52
N ALA A 92 -6.61 19.24 10.88
CA ALA A 92 -5.27 19.71 11.22
C ALA A 92 -4.79 19.37 12.66
N GLY A 93 -5.53 18.54 13.41
CA GLY A 93 -5.13 18.04 14.71
C GLY A 93 -3.97 17.04 14.62
N LYS A 94 -3.39 16.69 15.76
CA LYS A 94 -2.27 15.72 15.82
C LYS A 94 -2.74 14.31 15.48
N LEU A 95 -1.94 13.61 14.68
CA LEU A 95 -2.10 12.19 14.43
C LEU A 95 -1.26 11.37 15.41
N ARG A 96 -1.86 10.32 15.97
CA ARG A 96 -1.19 9.26 16.71
C ARG A 96 -1.22 7.99 15.88
N TYR A 97 -0.11 7.29 15.77
CA TYR A 97 -0.04 6.03 15.08
C TYR A 97 -0.25 4.86 16.04
N GLU A 98 -1.11 3.94 15.69
CA GLU A 98 -1.26 2.64 16.36
C GLU A 98 -0.05 1.76 16.05
N TYR A 99 0.39 1.81 14.80
CA TYR A 99 1.68 1.32 14.34
C TYR A 99 2.11 2.04 13.07
N ARG A 100 3.41 2.10 12.87
CA ARG A 100 4.08 2.67 11.71
C ARG A 100 5.10 1.66 11.19
N ARG A 101 5.17 1.49 9.89
CA ARG A 101 5.99 0.48 9.23
C ARG A 101 7.23 1.08 8.60
N TYR A 102 7.03 2.09 7.80
CA TYR A 102 8.08 2.94 7.22
C TYR A 102 7.45 4.27 6.79
N HIS A 103 8.19 5.36 6.90
CA HIS A 103 7.69 6.72 6.63
C HIS A 103 6.33 6.97 7.30
N HIS A 104 5.30 7.29 6.53
CA HIS A 104 3.92 7.51 7.00
C HIS A 104 3.02 6.27 6.81
N ILE A 105 3.56 5.17 6.29
CA ILE A 105 2.79 3.94 6.10
C ILE A 105 2.54 3.27 7.45
N GLY A 106 1.28 3.07 7.78
CA GLY A 106 0.83 2.50 9.06
C GLY A 106 -0.62 2.89 9.36
N ARG A 107 -1.06 2.64 10.56
CA ARG A 107 -2.41 2.97 11.00
C ARG A 107 -2.39 4.13 11.99
N ALA A 108 -3.13 5.15 11.67
CA ALA A 108 -3.18 6.36 12.46
C ALA A 108 -4.61 6.74 12.89
N VAL A 109 -4.68 7.44 14.01
CA VAL A 109 -5.90 8.03 14.57
C VAL A 109 -5.64 9.47 14.89
N CYS A 110 -6.59 10.34 14.58
CA CYS A 110 -6.58 11.73 15.02
C CYS A 110 -7.14 11.86 16.42
N GLU A 111 -6.35 12.39 17.33
CA GLU A 111 -6.75 12.60 18.73
C GLU A 111 -7.87 13.66 18.90
N SER A 112 -8.03 14.55 17.92
CA SER A 112 -8.99 15.65 18.00
C SER A 112 -10.35 15.34 17.40
N CYS A 113 -10.41 14.63 16.23
CA CYS A 113 -11.68 14.42 15.52
C CYS A 113 -12.03 12.95 15.28
N GLY A 114 -11.22 12.02 15.78
CA GLY A 114 -11.43 10.59 15.59
C GLY A 114 -11.24 10.09 14.15
N PHE A 115 -10.71 10.93 13.24
CA PHE A 115 -10.33 10.47 11.91
C PHE A 115 -9.27 9.38 12.03
N HIS A 116 -9.42 8.30 11.30
CA HIS A 116 -8.53 7.14 11.37
C HIS A 116 -8.29 6.53 9.98
N SER A 117 -7.24 5.73 9.88
CA SER A 117 -6.98 4.90 8.71
C SER A 117 -8.19 4.04 8.39
N PRO A 118 -8.62 3.93 7.12
CA PRO A 118 -9.76 3.12 6.74
C PRO A 118 -9.55 1.64 7.04
N SER A 119 -10.64 0.90 7.25
CA SER A 119 -10.58 -0.56 7.35
C SER A 119 -10.22 -1.15 6.00
N SER A 120 -9.43 -2.23 6.00
CA SER A 120 -9.07 -2.95 4.78
C SER A 120 -10.14 -3.98 4.42
N ASP A 121 -10.58 -3.98 3.16
CA ASP A 121 -11.42 -5.03 2.59
C ASP A 121 -10.60 -6.31 2.33
N TYR A 122 -9.32 -6.11 2.00
CA TYR A 122 -8.33 -7.16 1.78
C TYR A 122 -7.15 -6.95 2.74
N LEU A 123 -7.18 -7.65 3.87
CA LEU A 123 -6.16 -7.50 4.91
C LEU A 123 -5.23 -8.71 4.94
N ALA A 124 -3.94 -8.49 4.69
CA ALA A 124 -2.94 -9.51 4.95
C ALA A 124 -2.77 -9.69 6.46
N THR A 125 -3.00 -10.90 6.93
CA THR A 125 -2.89 -11.31 8.33
C THR A 125 -1.94 -12.49 8.44
N GLN A 126 -1.46 -12.78 9.64
CA GLN A 126 -0.61 -13.95 9.91
C GLN A 126 0.61 -14.02 8.97
N VAL A 127 1.21 -12.86 8.69
CA VAL A 127 2.38 -12.79 7.80
C VAL A 127 3.57 -13.37 8.52
N ASP A 128 4.07 -14.48 8.02
CA ASP A 128 5.29 -15.15 8.51
C ASP A 128 6.29 -15.33 7.36
N VAL A 129 7.34 -14.53 7.41
CA VAL A 129 8.40 -14.53 6.40
C VAL A 129 9.25 -15.81 6.47
N GLN A 130 9.41 -16.40 7.66
CA GLN A 130 10.23 -17.60 7.85
C GLN A 130 9.54 -18.83 7.26
N SER A 131 8.27 -19.03 7.58
CA SER A 131 7.48 -20.13 7.04
C SER A 131 6.95 -19.85 5.62
N ARG A 132 7.14 -18.62 5.12
CA ARG A 132 6.62 -18.16 3.82
C ARG A 132 5.11 -18.31 3.68
N THR A 133 4.38 -17.90 4.71
CA THR A 133 2.92 -17.99 4.74
C THR A 133 2.30 -16.65 5.09
N MET A 134 1.11 -16.41 4.60
CA MET A 134 0.22 -15.34 5.03
C MET A 134 -1.23 -15.74 4.76
N CYS A 135 -2.16 -15.05 5.39
CA CYS A 135 -3.59 -15.14 5.06
C CYS A 135 -4.09 -13.80 4.52
N ILE A 136 -5.03 -13.83 3.61
CA ILE A 136 -5.81 -12.66 3.22
C ILE A 136 -7.18 -12.78 3.85
N ARG A 137 -7.53 -11.81 4.69
CA ARG A 137 -8.88 -11.67 5.24
C ARG A 137 -9.74 -10.85 4.30
N GLU A 138 -10.81 -11.46 3.79
CA GLU A 138 -11.87 -10.82 3.01
C GLU A 138 -13.23 -11.18 3.60
N ALA A 139 -14.07 -10.19 3.88
CA ALA A 139 -15.41 -10.38 4.45
C ALA A 139 -15.45 -11.30 5.69
N GLY A 140 -14.44 -11.16 6.56
CA GLY A 140 -14.33 -11.93 7.82
C GLY A 140 -13.81 -13.36 7.67
N LYS A 141 -13.42 -13.80 6.47
CA LYS A 141 -12.84 -15.13 6.22
C LYS A 141 -11.36 -15.00 5.86
N ASP A 142 -10.55 -15.90 6.38
CA ASP A 142 -9.11 -15.96 6.11
C ASP A 142 -8.83 -16.99 5.00
N TYR A 143 -8.05 -16.57 4.01
CA TYR A 143 -7.65 -17.39 2.86
C TYR A 143 -6.13 -17.51 2.83
N PRO A 144 -5.57 -18.74 2.85
CA PRO A 144 -4.13 -18.94 2.92
C PRO A 144 -3.44 -18.66 1.58
N TYR A 145 -2.23 -18.08 1.66
CA TYR A 145 -1.35 -17.80 0.53
C TYR A 145 0.09 -18.16 0.86
N THR A 146 0.83 -18.60 -0.15
CA THR A 146 2.28 -18.70 -0.06
C THR A 146 2.90 -17.31 -0.23
N LEU A 147 3.74 -16.90 0.72
CA LEU A 147 4.46 -15.65 0.63
C LEU A 147 5.67 -15.81 -0.29
N ILE A 148 5.67 -15.12 -1.41
CA ILE A 148 6.71 -15.22 -2.45
C ILE A 148 7.85 -14.22 -2.26
N THR A 149 7.82 -13.43 -1.18
CA THR A 149 8.79 -12.36 -0.89
C THR A 149 8.97 -12.21 0.63
N ASP A 150 10.10 -11.65 1.04
CA ASP A 150 10.41 -11.25 2.41
C ASP A 150 10.37 -9.73 2.61
N SER A 151 10.36 -8.97 1.51
CA SER A 151 10.29 -7.51 1.55
C SER A 151 8.86 -7.02 1.79
N VAL A 152 8.68 -6.19 2.80
CA VAL A 152 7.39 -5.59 3.14
C VAL A 152 6.76 -4.80 1.98
N HIS A 153 7.57 -4.14 1.17
CA HIS A 153 7.09 -3.43 -0.03
C HIS A 153 6.48 -4.39 -1.05
N ASN A 154 7.12 -5.54 -1.26
CA ASN A 154 6.63 -6.56 -2.17
C ASN A 154 5.42 -7.32 -1.57
N ILE A 155 5.31 -7.42 -0.25
CA ILE A 155 4.10 -7.95 0.39
C ILE A 155 2.92 -7.02 0.07
N TYR A 156 3.07 -5.69 0.16
CA TYR A 156 2.04 -4.75 -0.29
C TYR A 156 1.69 -4.94 -1.77
N ASN A 157 2.68 -5.10 -2.65
CA ASN A 157 2.44 -5.35 -4.06
C ASN A 157 1.64 -6.65 -4.26
N MET A 158 1.96 -7.71 -3.53
CA MET A 158 1.24 -8.98 -3.59
C MET A 158 -0.22 -8.83 -3.12
N VAL A 159 -0.46 -8.15 -1.99
CA VAL A 159 -1.82 -7.88 -1.50
C VAL A 159 -2.61 -7.02 -2.49
N THR A 160 -1.95 -6.05 -3.11
CA THR A 160 -2.55 -5.20 -4.16
C THR A 160 -3.00 -6.03 -5.36
N VAL A 161 -2.15 -6.96 -5.84
CA VAL A 161 -2.49 -7.86 -6.95
C VAL A 161 -3.66 -8.76 -6.58
N ILE A 162 -3.66 -9.33 -5.36
CA ILE A 162 -4.78 -10.16 -4.89
C ILE A 162 -6.08 -9.34 -4.87
N ALA A 163 -6.07 -8.14 -4.29
CA ALA A 163 -7.22 -7.26 -4.25
C ALA A 163 -7.75 -6.94 -5.67
N ALA A 164 -6.84 -6.64 -6.61
CA ALA A 164 -7.21 -6.37 -8.00
C ALA A 164 -7.83 -7.59 -8.69
N LEU A 165 -7.24 -8.77 -8.55
CA LEU A 165 -7.75 -10.00 -9.15
C LEU A 165 -9.11 -10.39 -8.53
N ARG A 166 -9.30 -10.18 -7.23
CA ARG A 166 -10.60 -10.38 -6.57
C ARG A 166 -11.67 -9.44 -7.14
N GLN A 167 -11.32 -8.18 -7.40
CA GLN A 167 -12.23 -7.22 -8.03
C GLN A 167 -12.57 -7.58 -9.48
N LEU A 168 -11.68 -8.31 -10.17
CA LEU A 168 -11.91 -8.87 -11.51
C LEU A 168 -12.71 -10.19 -11.47
N GLY A 169 -13.06 -10.72 -10.30
CA GLY A 169 -13.91 -11.90 -10.13
C GLY A 169 -13.17 -13.23 -10.01
N TYR A 170 -11.84 -13.23 -9.93
CA TYR A 170 -11.07 -14.46 -9.68
C TYR A 170 -11.24 -14.92 -8.23
N ASP A 171 -11.33 -16.23 -7.98
CA ASP A 171 -11.42 -16.79 -6.64
C ASP A 171 -10.05 -16.92 -5.95
N HIS A 172 -10.06 -16.98 -4.61
CA HIS A 172 -8.84 -17.10 -3.82
C HIS A 172 -7.99 -18.34 -4.14
N PRO A 173 -8.57 -19.55 -4.31
CA PRO A 173 -7.79 -20.74 -4.66
C PRO A 173 -7.01 -20.60 -5.99
N THR A 174 -7.65 -20.03 -7.01
CA THR A 174 -7.01 -19.76 -8.30
C THR A 174 -5.87 -18.77 -8.16
N ILE A 175 -6.13 -17.63 -7.49
CA ILE A 175 -5.10 -16.61 -7.27
C ILE A 175 -3.94 -17.18 -6.46
N ALA A 176 -4.20 -17.93 -5.38
CA ALA A 176 -3.16 -18.48 -4.52
C ALA A 176 -2.26 -19.46 -5.27
N ARG A 177 -2.86 -20.37 -6.08
CA ARG A 177 -2.13 -21.32 -6.92
C ARG A 177 -1.22 -20.61 -7.92
N ASP A 178 -1.74 -19.61 -8.60
CA ASP A 178 -1.02 -18.95 -9.69
C ASP A 178 0.07 -18.00 -9.15
N LEU A 179 -0.21 -17.27 -8.07
CA LEU A 179 0.79 -16.44 -7.41
C LEU A 179 1.97 -17.25 -6.83
N ALA A 180 1.72 -18.46 -6.32
CA ALA A 180 2.79 -19.32 -5.81
C ALA A 180 3.84 -19.70 -6.88
N GLN A 181 3.49 -19.58 -8.16
CA GLN A 181 4.39 -19.87 -9.29
C GLN A 181 5.16 -18.63 -9.77
N VAL A 182 4.78 -17.44 -9.31
CA VAL A 182 5.42 -16.19 -9.73
C VAL A 182 6.83 -16.11 -9.14
N LYS A 183 7.81 -15.90 -10.00
CA LYS A 183 9.17 -15.58 -9.61
C LYS A 183 9.35 -14.08 -9.66
N ILE A 184 9.64 -13.48 -8.51
CA ILE A 184 10.01 -12.06 -8.46
C ILE A 184 11.44 -11.97 -9.02
N PRO A 185 11.68 -11.17 -10.07
CA PRO A 185 13.03 -10.94 -10.56
C PRO A 185 13.91 -10.38 -9.43
N ALA A 186 15.20 -10.70 -9.44
CA ALA A 186 16.15 -10.04 -8.55
C ALA A 186 15.95 -8.51 -8.65
N SER A 187 15.97 -7.83 -7.50
CA SER A 187 15.71 -6.40 -7.45
C SER A 187 16.70 -5.64 -8.36
N ARG A 188 16.35 -4.41 -8.73
CA ARG A 188 17.21 -3.51 -9.52
C ARG A 188 18.59 -3.25 -8.89
N LEU A 189 18.75 -3.65 -7.63
CA LEU A 189 20.02 -3.64 -6.91
C LEU A 189 20.43 -5.11 -6.76
N SER A 190 21.38 -5.57 -7.59
CA SER A 190 22.04 -6.86 -7.42
C SER A 190 23.38 -6.62 -6.71
N GLU A 191 23.68 -7.42 -5.69
CA GLU A 191 25.00 -7.49 -5.10
C GLU A 191 25.80 -8.58 -5.81
N GLU A 192 26.90 -8.22 -6.45
CA GLU A 192 27.86 -9.16 -6.99
C GLU A 192 29.21 -8.98 -6.29
N THR A 193 29.87 -10.08 -5.96
CA THR A 193 31.24 -10.03 -5.44
C THR A 193 32.22 -10.29 -6.57
N ILE A 194 32.89 -9.25 -7.04
CA ILE A 194 33.89 -9.33 -8.10
C ILE A 194 35.28 -9.06 -7.47
N GLY A 195 36.16 -10.06 -7.51
CA GLY A 195 37.53 -9.93 -6.96
C GLY A 195 37.58 -9.62 -5.45
N GLY A 196 36.59 -10.08 -4.66
CA GLY A 196 36.48 -9.82 -3.23
C GLY A 196 35.85 -8.47 -2.85
N VAL A 197 35.43 -7.67 -3.83
CA VAL A 197 34.73 -6.39 -3.64
C VAL A 197 33.24 -6.60 -3.90
N LYS A 198 32.40 -6.19 -2.95
CA LYS A 198 30.96 -6.14 -3.15
C LYS A 198 30.61 -4.96 -4.07
N VAL A 199 30.06 -5.27 -5.23
CA VAL A 199 29.56 -4.28 -6.22
C VAL A 199 28.05 -4.34 -6.18
N MET A 200 27.41 -3.20 -5.93
CA MET A 200 25.97 -3.02 -6.11
C MET A 200 25.69 -2.41 -7.49
N THR A 201 24.89 -3.06 -8.31
CA THR A 201 24.44 -2.61 -9.62
C THR A 201 22.93 -2.41 -9.65
#